data_7d86fb7e4e1d78dc698645bee37beb06
#
_entry.id   7d86fb7e4e1d78dc698645bee37beb06
#
_cell.length_a   1.000
_cell.length_b   1.000
_cell.length_c   1.000
_cell.angle_alpha   90.00
_cell.angle_beta   90.00
_cell.angle_gamma   90.00
#
_symmetry.space_group_name_H-M   'P 1'
#
loop_
_entity.id
_entity.type
_entity.pdbx_description
1 polymer ?
#
loop_
_entity_poly.entity_id
_entity_poly.type
_entity_poly.pdbx_seq_one_letter_code
_entity_poly.pdbx_strand_id
1 'polypeptide(L)'
;MAASDERLTMVRKTVQVLAAAGEEPPSRYVRPEQDRQAGLVAADEMQEPIPLVDLSRLTDADELDKLRAALQTWGLFLATNQMSASREFFRQPFEEKQKYSNSVEGKPFEVEGYGNDKEASEDQILDWNDRLHLRVEPEDERNFAKWPSHPESFRDVLHEYTSRTKRARDLILRSIAKLLELDEDYFVNKISDKASGFARFNYYPPCSRPDHVLGLKPHSDGGLITLLFVDEDVGGLQVQRDGKWYNVPVKPHTLVINLADCMEIMNNGIFRSPVHRVVTNIEKERLSLAVFYGVDGEMVLEPAPGLLDDKRPPRYRKIEFKDFVLGLFEHFRQGTRFIETLKI
;
A
#
# COMPACT_ATOMS: atom_id res chain seq x y z
N MET A 1 11.07 30.10 33.59
CA MET A 1 10.33 30.30 32.33
C MET A 1 11.28 30.17 31.13
N ALA A 2 12.03 29.06 31.03
CA ALA A 2 12.94 28.82 29.91
C ALA A 2 12.94 27.34 29.42
N ALA A 3 12.02 26.51 29.94
CA ALA A 3 11.97 25.07 29.58
C ALA A 3 10.80 24.71 28.64
N SER A 4 9.99 25.68 28.20
CA SER A 4 8.81 25.44 27.35
C SER A 4 9.04 25.76 25.86
N ASP A 5 10.16 26.38 25.50
CA ASP A 5 10.43 26.86 24.14
C ASP A 5 11.29 25.91 23.30
N GLU A 6 12.01 24.97 23.91
CA GLU A 6 12.78 23.94 23.15
C GLU A 6 11.94 22.80 22.58
N ARG A 7 10.67 22.69 22.97
CA ARG A 7 9.75 21.64 22.46
C ARG A 7 9.08 21.97 21.13
N LEU A 8 9.15 23.22 20.68
CA LEU A 8 8.39 23.71 19.51
C LEU A 8 9.19 23.79 18.20
N THR A 9 10.49 23.55 18.22
CA THR A 9 11.36 23.72 17.05
C THR A 9 12.01 22.44 16.52
N MET A 10 11.58 21.26 16.92
CA MET A 10 12.04 20.04 16.26
C MET A 10 11.29 19.87 14.93
N VAL A 11 11.88 20.30 13.83
CA VAL A 11 11.62 19.69 12.51
C VAL A 11 11.72 18.19 12.72
N ARG A 12 10.60 17.47 12.57
CA ARG A 12 10.56 16.03 12.85
C ARG A 12 11.60 15.34 12.00
N LYS A 13 12.59 14.73 12.65
CA LYS A 13 13.64 13.98 11.96
C LYS A 13 12.96 12.83 11.19
N THR A 14 13.22 12.72 9.91
CA THR A 14 12.81 11.58 9.12
C THR A 14 13.51 10.32 9.60
N VAL A 15 12.95 9.16 9.32
CA VAL A 15 13.53 7.87 9.76
C VAL A 15 14.92 7.66 9.14
N GLN A 16 15.14 8.15 7.93
CA GLN A 16 16.44 8.13 7.27
C GLN A 16 17.50 8.88 8.09
N VAL A 17 17.15 10.03 8.67
CA VAL A 17 18.07 10.82 9.52
C VAL A 17 18.34 10.10 10.84
N LEU A 18 17.31 9.47 11.44
CA LEU A 18 17.47 8.68 12.67
C LEU A 18 18.37 7.47 12.44
N ALA A 19 18.18 6.73 11.37
CA ALA A 19 18.99 5.57 11.01
C ALA A 19 20.46 5.95 10.74
N ALA A 20 20.70 7.08 10.05
CA ALA A 20 22.04 7.57 9.76
C ALA A 20 22.83 7.98 11.01
N ALA A 21 22.14 8.35 12.11
CA ALA A 21 22.79 8.65 13.39
C ALA A 21 23.37 7.41 14.10
N GLY A 22 23.00 6.19 13.66
CA GLY A 22 23.49 4.91 14.24
C GLY A 22 22.96 4.62 15.65
N GLU A 23 21.98 5.37 16.11
CA GLU A 23 21.37 5.19 17.43
C GLU A 23 20.28 4.10 17.41
N GLU A 24 19.92 3.60 18.60
CA GLU A 24 18.76 2.73 18.71
C GLU A 24 17.47 3.48 18.30
N PRO A 25 16.50 2.78 17.67
CA PRO A 25 15.21 3.38 17.35
C PRO A 25 14.57 3.99 18.60
N PRO A 26 14.05 5.23 18.53
CA PRO A 26 13.33 5.83 19.65
C PRO A 26 12.15 4.94 20.09
N SER A 27 11.78 5.02 21.38
CA SER A 27 10.72 4.19 21.97
C SER A 27 9.41 4.21 21.21
N ARG A 28 9.07 5.31 20.53
CA ARG A 28 7.87 5.44 19.67
C ARG A 28 7.83 4.50 18.46
N TYR A 29 8.96 3.90 18.10
CA TYR A 29 9.04 2.91 16.99
C TYR A 29 9.04 1.47 17.52
N VAL A 30 9.24 1.29 18.83
CA VAL A 30 9.38 -0.03 19.47
C VAL A 30 8.01 -0.60 19.82
N ARG A 31 7.71 -1.77 19.28
CA ARG A 31 6.44 -2.48 19.51
C ARG A 31 6.39 -3.14 20.88
N PRO A 32 5.20 -3.18 21.53
CA PRO A 32 4.95 -4.01 22.70
C PRO A 32 5.31 -5.47 22.43
N GLU A 33 5.71 -6.20 23.46
CA GLU A 33 6.20 -7.58 23.30
C GLU A 33 5.18 -8.52 22.64
N GLN A 34 3.91 -8.34 22.91
CA GLN A 34 2.80 -9.10 22.33
C GLN A 34 2.62 -8.90 20.81
N ASP A 35 3.10 -7.77 20.26
CA ASP A 35 2.96 -7.41 18.85
C ASP A 35 4.25 -7.72 18.05
N ARG A 36 5.28 -8.25 18.73
CA ARG A 36 6.53 -8.64 18.10
C ARG A 36 6.34 -9.96 17.37
N GLN A 37 6.93 -10.12 16.27
CA GLN A 37 7.05 -11.25 15.32
C GLN A 37 6.38 -12.61 15.67
N ALA A 38 5.26 -12.63 16.38
CA ALA A 38 4.53 -13.86 16.66
C ALA A 38 3.99 -14.49 15.36
N GLY A 39 4.21 -15.78 15.18
CA GLY A 39 3.57 -16.56 14.11
C GLY A 39 4.19 -16.44 12.71
N LEU A 40 5.47 -16.09 12.59
CA LEU A 40 6.16 -16.12 11.29
C LEU A 40 6.34 -17.55 10.81
N VAL A 41 5.87 -17.82 9.58
CA VAL A 41 6.15 -19.09 8.86
C VAL A 41 7.28 -18.82 7.87
N ALA A 42 8.32 -19.64 7.90
CA ALA A 42 9.41 -19.55 6.95
C ALA A 42 8.91 -19.81 5.52
N ALA A 43 9.54 -19.19 4.52
CA ALA A 43 9.09 -19.28 3.13
C ALA A 43 9.13 -20.72 2.57
N ASP A 44 10.05 -21.53 3.06
CA ASP A 44 10.20 -22.95 2.74
C ASP A 44 9.17 -23.87 3.44
N GLU A 45 8.49 -23.35 4.48
CA GLU A 45 7.40 -24.05 5.15
C GLU A 45 6.03 -23.76 4.53
N MET A 46 5.97 -22.94 3.49
CA MET A 46 4.73 -22.62 2.79
C MET A 46 4.23 -23.82 2.00
N GLN A 47 3.15 -24.45 2.45
CA GLN A 47 2.51 -25.57 1.74
C GLN A 47 1.93 -25.14 0.39
N GLU A 48 1.48 -23.89 0.27
CA GLU A 48 0.94 -23.29 -0.94
C GLU A 48 1.70 -22.00 -1.24
N PRO A 49 2.61 -21.98 -2.24
CA PRO A 49 3.35 -20.77 -2.58
C PRO A 49 2.44 -19.71 -3.21
N ILE A 50 2.78 -18.43 -3.01
CA ILE A 50 2.10 -17.32 -3.67
C ILE A 50 2.30 -17.46 -5.19
N PRO A 51 1.20 -17.57 -5.98
CA PRO A 51 1.32 -17.84 -7.41
C PRO A 51 1.94 -16.68 -8.20
N LEU A 52 2.68 -17.02 -9.25
CA LEU A 52 3.09 -16.11 -10.30
C LEU A 52 2.08 -16.21 -11.46
N VAL A 53 1.41 -15.10 -11.77
CA VAL A 53 0.41 -14.99 -12.83
C VAL A 53 1.00 -14.22 -14.01
N ASP A 54 0.85 -14.77 -15.21
CA ASP A 54 1.26 -14.11 -16.44
C ASP A 54 0.10 -13.25 -16.97
N LEU A 55 0.22 -11.93 -16.82
CA LEU A 55 -0.83 -11.00 -17.24
C LEU A 55 -1.12 -11.05 -18.74
N SER A 56 -0.15 -11.46 -19.57
CA SER A 56 -0.35 -11.57 -21.04
C SER A 56 -1.23 -12.77 -21.41
N ARG A 57 -1.41 -13.73 -20.51
CA ARG A 57 -2.18 -14.96 -20.69
C ARG A 57 -3.51 -15.00 -19.94
N LEU A 58 -3.97 -13.88 -19.40
CA LEU A 58 -5.24 -13.81 -18.66
C LEU A 58 -6.50 -14.07 -19.53
N THR A 59 -6.33 -14.30 -20.83
CA THR A 59 -7.38 -14.85 -21.71
C THR A 59 -7.48 -16.37 -21.65
N ASP A 60 -6.44 -17.05 -21.17
CA ASP A 60 -6.36 -18.50 -21.10
C ASP A 60 -7.03 -19.01 -19.82
N ALA A 61 -7.76 -20.13 -19.93
CA ALA A 61 -8.53 -20.68 -18.81
C ALA A 61 -7.63 -21.11 -17.64
N ASP A 62 -6.47 -21.71 -17.93
CA ASP A 62 -5.51 -22.16 -16.91
C ASP A 62 -4.91 -20.99 -16.12
N GLU A 63 -4.64 -19.87 -16.78
CA GLU A 63 -4.11 -18.68 -16.11
C GLU A 63 -5.18 -17.94 -15.30
N LEU A 64 -6.43 -17.93 -15.79
CA LEU A 64 -7.58 -17.43 -15.02
C LEU A 64 -7.85 -18.28 -13.77
N ASP A 65 -7.75 -19.61 -13.85
CA ASP A 65 -7.92 -20.48 -12.68
C ASP A 65 -6.79 -20.28 -11.66
N LYS A 66 -5.57 -20.04 -12.12
CA LYS A 66 -4.42 -19.68 -11.26
C LYS A 66 -4.68 -18.33 -10.56
N LEU A 67 -5.20 -17.33 -11.29
CA LEU A 67 -5.59 -16.06 -10.70
C LEU A 67 -6.70 -16.25 -9.66
N ARG A 68 -7.74 -17.03 -9.97
CA ARG A 68 -8.82 -17.36 -9.03
C ARG A 68 -8.29 -17.97 -7.74
N ALA A 69 -7.43 -18.99 -7.84
CA ALA A 69 -6.85 -19.66 -6.70
C ALA A 69 -6.01 -18.69 -5.84
N ALA A 70 -5.21 -17.83 -6.48
CA ALA A 70 -4.41 -16.81 -5.78
C ALA A 70 -5.27 -15.85 -4.97
N LEU A 71 -6.35 -15.34 -5.58
CA LEU A 71 -7.25 -14.37 -4.94
C LEU A 71 -8.07 -14.99 -3.81
N GLN A 72 -8.48 -16.25 -3.95
CA GLN A 72 -9.21 -16.97 -2.90
C GLN A 72 -8.33 -17.32 -1.70
N THR A 73 -7.06 -17.67 -1.98
CA THR A 73 -6.13 -18.17 -0.96
C THR A 73 -5.38 -17.05 -0.26
N TRP A 74 -4.86 -16.08 -1.03
CA TRP A 74 -3.92 -15.07 -0.56
C TRP A 74 -4.46 -13.63 -0.66
N GLY A 75 -5.44 -13.36 -1.52
CA GLY A 75 -5.87 -12.01 -1.88
C GLY A 75 -4.81 -11.22 -2.67
N LEU A 76 -3.68 -11.86 -3.02
CA LEU A 76 -2.56 -11.28 -3.78
C LEU A 76 -1.87 -12.33 -4.68
N PHE A 77 -1.09 -11.85 -5.65
CA PHE A 77 -0.28 -12.66 -6.55
C PHE A 77 0.94 -11.88 -7.06
N LEU A 78 1.89 -12.58 -7.67
CA LEU A 78 3.02 -11.98 -8.35
C LEU A 78 2.74 -11.86 -9.85
N ALA A 79 3.24 -10.80 -10.51
CA ALA A 79 3.15 -10.61 -11.96
C ALA A 79 4.46 -10.08 -12.52
N THR A 80 4.77 -10.37 -13.80
CA THR A 80 6.03 -9.92 -14.43
C THR A 80 6.00 -8.44 -14.79
N ASN A 81 7.05 -7.66 -14.46
CA ASN A 81 7.26 -6.26 -14.87
C ASN A 81 8.69 -5.74 -14.57
N GLN A 82 9.08 -4.57 -15.13
CA GLN A 82 10.40 -3.94 -14.92
C GLN A 82 10.30 -2.46 -14.54
N MET A 83 11.08 -2.01 -13.50
CA MET A 83 11.38 -0.57 -13.25
C MET A 83 12.54 -0.31 -12.27
N SER A 84 13.30 0.82 -12.42
CA SER A 84 14.50 1.14 -11.63
C SER A 84 14.69 2.59 -11.16
N ALA A 85 13.72 3.51 -11.23
CA ALA A 85 13.94 4.96 -11.05
C ALA A 85 13.82 5.55 -9.63
N SER A 86 13.44 4.80 -8.60
CA SER A 86 13.09 5.37 -7.28
C SER A 86 14.25 5.63 -6.32
N ARG A 87 15.39 4.94 -6.47
CA ARG A 87 16.53 5.05 -5.52
C ARG A 87 17.19 6.42 -5.51
N GLU A 88 17.28 7.07 -6.68
CA GLU A 88 17.99 8.35 -6.81
C GLU A 88 17.34 9.46 -5.99
N PHE A 89 16.02 9.51 -5.91
CA PHE A 89 15.33 10.50 -5.08
C PHE A 89 15.71 10.39 -3.60
N PHE A 90 15.67 9.19 -3.00
CA PHE A 90 15.97 9.01 -1.57
C PHE A 90 17.44 9.20 -1.23
N ARG A 91 18.35 9.10 -2.21
CA ARG A 91 19.79 9.37 -2.06
C ARG A 91 20.15 10.87 -2.13
N GLN A 92 19.20 11.73 -2.52
CA GLN A 92 19.44 13.17 -2.51
C GLN A 92 19.68 13.69 -1.09
N PRO A 93 20.40 14.83 -0.93
CA PRO A 93 20.53 15.52 0.33
C PRO A 93 19.17 15.79 0.98
N PHE A 94 19.14 15.82 2.32
CA PHE A 94 17.89 16.00 3.07
C PHE A 94 17.18 17.29 2.67
N GLU A 95 17.92 18.38 2.48
CA GLU A 95 17.41 19.71 2.09
C GLU A 95 16.68 19.66 0.73
N GLU A 96 17.17 18.87 -0.21
CA GLU A 96 16.54 18.72 -1.52
C GLU A 96 15.21 17.98 -1.40
N LYS A 97 15.15 16.92 -0.60
CA LYS A 97 13.91 16.17 -0.34
C LYS A 97 12.87 16.99 0.41
N GLN A 98 13.32 17.86 1.35
CA GLN A 98 12.45 18.74 2.15
C GLN A 98 11.67 19.76 1.30
N LYS A 99 12.12 20.08 0.10
CA LYS A 99 11.38 20.94 -0.85
C LYS A 99 9.99 20.35 -1.18
N TYR A 100 9.83 19.05 -1.07
CA TYR A 100 8.60 18.32 -1.34
C TYR A 100 7.86 17.90 -0.07
N SER A 101 8.22 18.44 1.09
CA SER A 101 7.69 18.02 2.40
C SER A 101 6.16 18.07 2.45
N ASN A 102 5.57 17.07 3.10
CA ASN A 102 4.15 16.97 3.41
C ASN A 102 3.78 17.62 4.76
N SER A 103 4.78 18.05 5.52
CA SER A 103 4.61 18.72 6.81
C SER A 103 5.53 19.94 6.86
N VAL A 104 4.94 21.11 6.80
CA VAL A 104 5.63 22.41 6.87
C VAL A 104 5.14 23.11 8.12
N GLU A 105 6.06 23.68 8.89
CA GLU A 105 5.73 24.42 10.11
C GLU A 105 4.69 25.52 9.83
N GLY A 106 3.66 25.58 10.68
CA GLY A 106 2.56 26.55 10.54
C GLY A 106 1.55 26.24 9.45
N LYS A 107 1.67 25.12 8.73
CA LYS A 107 0.69 24.69 7.72
C LYS A 107 -0.02 23.38 8.11
N PRO A 108 -1.25 23.16 7.64
CA PRO A 108 -1.90 21.86 7.80
C PRO A 108 -1.06 20.73 7.18
N PHE A 109 -1.17 19.53 7.78
CA PHE A 109 -0.58 18.33 7.21
C PHE A 109 -1.20 18.03 5.82
N GLU A 110 -0.36 17.77 4.83
CA GLU A 110 -0.77 17.36 3.50
C GLU A 110 -0.57 15.85 3.32
N VAL A 111 -1.51 15.18 2.64
CA VAL A 111 -1.38 13.75 2.34
C VAL A 111 -0.26 13.51 1.32
N GLU A 112 -0.13 14.40 0.33
CA GLU A 112 0.90 14.36 -0.68
C GLU A 112 2.22 14.97 -0.21
N GLY A 113 3.31 14.46 -0.75
CA GLY A 113 4.66 14.95 -0.52
C GLY A 113 5.55 13.96 0.22
N TYR A 114 6.78 14.41 0.53
CA TYR A 114 7.82 13.66 1.23
C TYR A 114 7.70 13.82 2.75
N GLY A 115 7.86 12.73 3.47
CA GLY A 115 7.86 12.70 4.95
C GLY A 115 7.24 11.44 5.52
N ASN A 116 6.60 11.57 6.68
CA ASN A 116 5.95 10.47 7.39
C ASN A 116 4.43 10.57 7.28
N ASP A 117 3.71 9.55 7.72
CA ASP A 117 2.27 9.60 7.84
C ASP A 117 1.84 10.50 9.02
N LYS A 118 0.62 11.04 8.94
CA LYS A 118 0.06 11.87 10.01
C LYS A 118 -0.08 11.07 11.29
N GLU A 119 0.47 11.57 12.37
CA GLU A 119 0.28 10.98 13.69
C GLU A 119 -1.11 11.32 14.26
N ALA A 120 -1.70 10.36 14.97
CA ALA A 120 -2.97 10.56 15.67
C ALA A 120 -2.78 11.06 17.11
N SER A 121 -1.74 10.58 17.80
CA SER A 121 -1.43 10.91 19.19
C SER A 121 0.07 10.77 19.49
N GLU A 122 0.51 11.32 20.60
CA GLU A 122 1.90 11.18 21.08
C GLU A 122 2.25 9.71 21.41
N ASP A 123 1.28 8.92 21.82
CA ASP A 123 1.46 7.51 22.20
C ASP A 123 1.42 6.55 21.00
N GLN A 124 1.14 7.07 19.80
CA GLN A 124 1.09 6.22 18.59
C GLN A 124 2.45 5.62 18.29
N ILE A 125 2.48 4.29 18.10
CA ILE A 125 3.67 3.59 17.60
C ILE A 125 3.80 3.87 16.12
N LEU A 126 4.96 4.41 15.74
CA LEU A 126 5.27 4.85 14.39
C LEU A 126 5.89 3.71 13.57
N ASP A 127 5.78 3.84 12.26
CA ASP A 127 6.39 2.96 11.29
C ASP A 127 7.78 3.45 10.90
N TRP A 128 8.75 2.53 10.73
CA TRP A 128 10.13 2.82 10.38
C TRP A 128 10.27 3.00 8.88
N ASN A 129 9.62 4.04 8.35
CA ASN A 129 9.73 4.40 6.94
C ASN A 129 9.63 5.92 6.73
N ASP A 130 10.29 6.40 5.68
CA ASP A 130 10.01 7.68 5.04
C ASP A 130 9.29 7.41 3.73
N ARG A 131 8.38 8.30 3.35
CA ARG A 131 7.62 8.10 2.13
C ARG A 131 7.56 9.37 1.27
N LEU A 132 7.46 9.18 -0.04
CA LEU A 132 6.99 10.18 -0.99
C LEU A 132 5.66 9.70 -1.53
N HIS A 133 4.58 10.48 -1.31
CA HIS A 133 3.21 10.13 -1.71
C HIS A 133 2.69 11.16 -2.70
N LEU A 134 2.31 10.73 -3.89
CA LEU A 134 1.97 11.61 -5.02
C LEU A 134 0.66 11.17 -5.65
N ARG A 135 -0.23 12.12 -5.92
CA ARG A 135 -1.39 11.87 -6.78
C ARG A 135 -0.93 11.65 -8.21
N VAL A 136 -1.39 10.57 -8.83
CA VAL A 136 -1.10 10.23 -10.23
C VAL A 136 -2.36 10.19 -11.10
N GLU A 137 -3.53 10.03 -10.49
CA GLU A 137 -4.83 10.09 -11.15
C GLU A 137 -5.82 10.92 -10.28
N PRO A 138 -6.71 11.70 -10.88
CA PRO A 138 -6.74 12.06 -12.30
C PRO A 138 -5.54 12.96 -12.68
N GLU A 139 -5.17 12.95 -13.96
CA GLU A 139 -3.94 13.63 -14.42
C GLU A 139 -3.97 15.15 -14.25
N ASP A 140 -5.14 15.77 -14.44
CA ASP A 140 -5.37 17.19 -14.27
C ASP A 140 -5.34 17.67 -12.80
N GLU A 141 -5.46 16.74 -11.85
CA GLU A 141 -5.34 17.03 -10.41
C GLU A 141 -3.93 16.75 -9.85
N ARG A 142 -2.93 16.41 -10.70
CA ARG A 142 -1.56 16.18 -10.25
C ARG A 142 -0.94 17.45 -9.67
N ASN A 143 -0.44 17.36 -8.43
CA ASN A 143 0.26 18.45 -7.77
C ASN A 143 1.75 18.42 -8.10
N PHE A 144 2.14 18.99 -9.24
CA PHE A 144 3.54 19.01 -9.67
C PHE A 144 4.50 19.76 -8.74
N ALA A 145 4.00 20.58 -7.80
CA ALA A 145 4.84 21.17 -6.76
C ALA A 145 5.36 20.11 -5.77
N LYS A 146 4.67 18.98 -5.63
CA LYS A 146 5.09 17.83 -4.79
C LYS A 146 5.87 16.78 -5.58
N TRP A 147 5.86 16.84 -6.92
CA TRP A 147 6.58 15.90 -7.76
C TRP A 147 8.05 16.31 -7.91
N PRO A 148 9.03 15.46 -7.54
CA PRO A 148 10.44 15.75 -7.70
C PRO A 148 10.80 16.19 -9.12
N SER A 149 11.67 17.19 -9.23
CA SER A 149 12.30 17.61 -10.47
C SER A 149 13.65 16.95 -10.70
N HIS A 150 14.18 16.25 -9.67
CA HIS A 150 15.42 15.50 -9.76
C HIS A 150 15.22 14.08 -9.22
N PRO A 151 15.75 13.04 -9.91
CA PRO A 151 16.43 13.15 -11.22
C PRO A 151 15.50 13.74 -12.29
N GLU A 152 16.05 14.35 -13.33
CA GLU A 152 15.27 15.01 -14.40
C GLU A 152 14.23 14.08 -15.04
N SER A 153 14.56 12.79 -15.14
CA SER A 153 13.67 11.76 -15.69
C SER A 153 12.53 11.32 -14.74
N PHE A 154 12.52 11.78 -13.48
CA PHE A 154 11.58 11.26 -12.47
C PHE A 154 10.13 11.36 -12.91
N ARG A 155 9.71 12.52 -13.42
CA ARG A 155 8.32 12.79 -13.81
C ARG A 155 7.90 11.95 -15.02
N ASP A 156 8.74 11.84 -16.03
CA ASP A 156 8.46 11.09 -17.26
C ASP A 156 8.42 9.58 -16.97
N VAL A 157 9.36 9.09 -16.16
CA VAL A 157 9.41 7.68 -15.76
C VAL A 157 8.17 7.32 -14.92
N LEU A 158 7.76 8.19 -13.98
CA LEU A 158 6.57 7.93 -13.17
C LEU A 158 5.28 7.98 -14.02
N HIS A 159 5.20 8.92 -14.97
CA HIS A 159 4.07 9.00 -15.90
C HIS A 159 3.97 7.74 -16.78
N GLU A 160 5.07 7.30 -17.37
CA GLU A 160 5.10 6.06 -18.16
C GLU A 160 4.72 4.84 -17.31
N TYR A 161 5.28 4.74 -16.10
CA TYR A 161 4.99 3.64 -15.19
C TYR A 161 3.50 3.59 -14.82
N THR A 162 2.92 4.71 -14.43
CA THR A 162 1.50 4.78 -14.07
C THR A 162 0.59 4.48 -15.26
N SER A 163 0.95 4.89 -16.48
CA SER A 163 0.22 4.54 -17.70
C SER A 163 0.24 3.03 -17.96
N ARG A 164 1.38 2.37 -17.73
CA ARG A 164 1.50 0.90 -17.88
C ARG A 164 0.73 0.16 -16.80
N THR A 165 0.83 0.58 -15.54
CA THR A 165 0.12 -0.06 -14.43
C THR A 165 -1.40 0.15 -14.51
N LYS A 166 -1.86 1.27 -15.10
CA LYS A 166 -3.27 1.52 -15.40
C LYS A 166 -3.84 0.47 -16.38
N ARG A 167 -3.11 0.16 -17.46
CA ARG A 167 -3.50 -0.91 -18.39
C ARG A 167 -3.52 -2.29 -17.71
N ALA A 168 -2.53 -2.58 -16.88
CA ALA A 168 -2.49 -3.82 -16.11
C ALA A 168 -3.68 -3.92 -15.13
N ARG A 169 -4.01 -2.82 -14.43
CA ARG A 169 -5.18 -2.70 -13.56
C ARG A 169 -6.46 -3.09 -14.32
N ASP A 170 -6.70 -2.47 -15.48
CA ASP A 170 -7.93 -2.69 -16.24
C ASP A 170 -8.05 -4.14 -16.70
N LEU A 171 -6.95 -4.75 -17.16
CA LEU A 171 -6.92 -6.17 -17.52
C LEU A 171 -7.24 -7.07 -16.32
N ILE A 172 -6.66 -6.80 -15.16
CA ILE A 172 -6.91 -7.59 -13.95
C ILE A 172 -8.35 -7.43 -13.48
N LEU A 173 -8.90 -6.21 -13.48
CA LEU A 173 -10.28 -5.95 -13.08
C LEU A 173 -11.30 -6.65 -13.99
N ARG A 174 -11.05 -6.69 -15.31
CA ARG A 174 -11.84 -7.47 -16.25
C ARG A 174 -11.76 -8.97 -15.95
N SER A 175 -10.57 -9.47 -15.68
CA SER A 175 -10.38 -10.87 -15.32
C SER A 175 -11.10 -11.22 -14.02
N ILE A 176 -11.08 -10.33 -13.01
CA ILE A 176 -11.83 -10.52 -11.76
C ILE A 176 -13.35 -10.53 -12.03
N ALA A 177 -13.86 -9.61 -12.85
CA ALA A 177 -15.28 -9.58 -13.21
C ALA A 177 -15.70 -10.90 -13.87
N LYS A 178 -14.92 -11.41 -14.83
CA LYS A 178 -15.13 -12.70 -15.48
C LYS A 178 -15.10 -13.86 -14.48
N LEU A 179 -14.15 -13.87 -13.53
CA LEU A 179 -14.08 -14.89 -12.48
C LEU A 179 -15.31 -14.89 -11.55
N LEU A 180 -15.98 -13.75 -11.43
CA LEU A 180 -17.19 -13.54 -10.62
C LEU A 180 -18.47 -13.71 -11.43
N GLU A 181 -18.38 -14.09 -12.72
CA GLU A 181 -19.52 -14.22 -13.64
C GLU A 181 -20.32 -12.92 -13.80
N LEU A 182 -19.63 -11.76 -13.69
CA LEU A 182 -20.15 -10.43 -13.97
C LEU A 182 -19.84 -10.02 -15.41
N ASP A 183 -20.46 -8.93 -15.87
CA ASP A 183 -20.04 -8.26 -17.11
C ASP A 183 -18.54 -7.96 -17.05
N GLU A 184 -17.79 -8.21 -18.12
CA GLU A 184 -16.33 -8.10 -18.15
C GLU A 184 -15.86 -6.70 -17.77
N ASP A 185 -16.58 -5.67 -18.16
CA ASP A 185 -16.26 -4.28 -17.86
C ASP A 185 -16.91 -3.77 -16.55
N TYR A 186 -17.57 -4.61 -15.77
CA TYR A 186 -18.31 -4.21 -14.57
C TYR A 186 -17.49 -3.32 -13.63
N PHE A 187 -16.28 -3.73 -13.25
CA PHE A 187 -15.44 -2.94 -12.35
C PHE A 187 -14.77 -1.77 -13.05
N VAL A 188 -14.36 -1.95 -14.32
CA VAL A 188 -13.72 -0.88 -15.10
C VAL A 188 -14.71 0.27 -15.33
N ASN A 189 -15.98 -0.02 -15.62
CA ASN A 189 -17.03 0.98 -15.80
C ASN A 189 -17.41 1.72 -14.51
N LYS A 190 -16.96 1.25 -13.34
CA LYS A 190 -17.10 1.98 -12.06
C LYS A 190 -15.98 3.00 -11.83
N ILE A 191 -14.94 2.96 -12.65
CA ILE A 191 -13.81 3.88 -12.56
C ILE A 191 -14.11 5.06 -13.47
N SER A 192 -14.53 6.19 -12.87
CA SER A 192 -14.73 7.44 -13.61
C SER A 192 -13.38 8.12 -13.91
N ASP A 193 -13.42 9.16 -14.71
CA ASP A 193 -12.30 10.09 -14.95
C ASP A 193 -11.85 10.84 -13.69
N LYS A 194 -12.69 10.86 -12.63
CA LYS A 194 -12.38 11.43 -11.30
C LYS A 194 -11.85 10.40 -10.31
N ALA A 195 -11.68 9.15 -10.71
CA ALA A 195 -11.18 8.11 -9.83
C ALA A 195 -9.76 8.42 -9.35
N SER A 196 -9.55 8.30 -8.04
CA SER A 196 -8.26 8.62 -7.43
C SER A 196 -7.22 7.53 -7.69
N GLY A 197 -5.99 7.96 -7.92
CA GLY A 197 -4.81 7.10 -8.00
C GLY A 197 -3.62 7.77 -7.34
N PHE A 198 -2.88 7.01 -6.54
CA PHE A 198 -1.70 7.51 -5.83
C PHE A 198 -0.50 6.58 -6.01
N ALA A 199 0.68 7.18 -6.22
CA ALA A 199 1.96 6.50 -6.17
C ALA A 199 2.63 6.79 -4.82
N ARG A 200 2.95 5.74 -4.07
CA ARG A 200 3.65 5.84 -2.78
C ARG A 200 4.99 5.13 -2.87
N PHE A 201 6.05 5.91 -2.86
CA PHE A 201 7.41 5.43 -2.71
C PHE A 201 7.69 5.29 -1.22
N ASN A 202 8.06 4.11 -0.77
CA ASN A 202 8.45 3.85 0.61
C ASN A 202 9.95 3.56 0.66
N TYR A 203 10.61 4.19 1.62
CA TYR A 203 12.01 3.97 1.94
C TYR A 203 12.13 3.50 3.38
N TYR A 204 12.70 2.31 3.56
CA TYR A 204 12.92 1.68 4.84
C TYR A 204 14.43 1.60 5.07
N PRO A 205 15.02 2.50 5.89
CA PRO A 205 16.44 2.43 6.20
C PRO A 205 16.76 1.22 7.08
N PRO A 206 18.03 0.79 7.16
CA PRO A 206 18.47 -0.20 8.12
C PRO A 206 17.99 0.14 9.54
N CYS A 207 17.65 -0.88 10.31
CA CYS A 207 17.17 -0.73 11.68
C CYS A 207 17.96 -1.65 12.61
N SER A 208 18.55 -1.11 13.67
CA SER A 208 19.34 -1.88 14.64
C SER A 208 18.48 -2.87 15.48
N ARG A 209 17.17 -2.69 15.50
CA ARG A 209 16.21 -3.51 16.24
C ARG A 209 15.09 -4.06 15.36
N PRO A 210 15.38 -4.86 14.30
CA PRO A 210 14.38 -5.30 13.32
C PRO A 210 13.32 -6.24 13.92
N ASP A 211 13.62 -6.92 15.02
CA ASP A 211 12.73 -7.78 15.80
C ASP A 211 11.68 -7.01 16.61
N HIS A 212 11.92 -5.72 16.89
CA HIS A 212 11.06 -4.86 17.70
C HIS A 212 10.37 -3.76 16.89
N VAL A 213 10.82 -3.50 15.66
CA VAL A 213 10.41 -2.33 14.86
C VAL A 213 9.89 -2.80 13.51
N LEU A 214 8.67 -2.38 13.14
CA LEU A 214 8.12 -2.63 11.82
C LEU A 214 8.39 -1.46 10.88
N GLY A 215 8.69 -1.79 9.62
CA GLY A 215 8.76 -0.81 8.55
C GLY A 215 7.38 -0.23 8.23
N LEU A 216 6.34 -1.07 8.23
CA LEU A 216 4.95 -0.67 8.10
C LEU A 216 4.07 -1.63 8.92
N LYS A 217 3.17 -1.07 9.72
CA LYS A 217 2.27 -1.84 10.59
C LYS A 217 1.32 -2.74 9.79
N PRO A 218 0.72 -3.77 10.41
CA PRO A 218 -0.36 -4.55 9.80
C PRO A 218 -1.51 -3.66 9.33
N HIS A 219 -1.89 -3.80 8.06
CA HIS A 219 -3.01 -3.07 7.46
C HIS A 219 -3.52 -3.80 6.21
N SER A 220 -4.65 -3.37 5.69
CA SER A 220 -5.12 -3.62 4.34
C SER A 220 -5.20 -2.31 3.57
N ASP A 221 -5.14 -2.38 2.23
CA ASP A 221 -5.24 -1.22 1.37
C ASP A 221 -6.70 -0.81 1.16
N GLY A 222 -6.95 0.48 0.92
CA GLY A 222 -8.32 1.00 0.86
C GLY A 222 -8.97 1.02 -0.52
N GLY A 223 -8.20 0.96 -1.63
CA GLY A 223 -8.73 1.11 -2.99
C GLY A 223 -9.38 -0.15 -3.58
N LEU A 224 -9.33 -0.27 -4.90
CA LEU A 224 -9.74 -1.48 -5.63
C LEU A 224 -8.60 -2.50 -5.68
N ILE A 225 -7.41 -2.04 -6.05
CA ILE A 225 -6.24 -2.87 -6.30
C ILE A 225 -4.97 -2.05 -6.10
N THR A 226 -3.94 -2.69 -5.57
CA THR A 226 -2.59 -2.13 -5.43
C THR A 226 -1.62 -2.89 -6.32
N LEU A 227 -0.82 -2.17 -7.10
CA LEU A 227 0.30 -2.70 -7.85
C LEU A 227 1.59 -2.25 -7.18
N LEU A 228 2.28 -3.19 -6.55
CA LEU A 228 3.46 -2.93 -5.74
C LEU A 228 4.73 -3.45 -6.43
N PHE A 229 5.60 -2.53 -6.82
CA PHE A 229 6.99 -2.84 -7.13
C PHE A 229 7.79 -2.95 -5.83
N VAL A 230 8.55 -4.01 -5.69
CA VAL A 230 9.43 -4.26 -4.54
C VAL A 230 10.89 -4.32 -4.99
N ASP A 231 11.77 -3.93 -4.09
CA ASP A 231 13.21 -4.09 -4.26
C ASP A 231 13.56 -5.55 -4.54
N GLU A 232 14.39 -5.79 -5.56
CA GLU A 232 14.76 -7.15 -6.00
C GLU A 232 15.74 -7.82 -5.05
N ASP A 233 16.43 -7.05 -4.21
CA ASP A 233 17.51 -7.55 -3.36
C ASP A 233 17.10 -7.74 -1.89
N VAL A 234 15.99 -7.12 -1.46
CA VAL A 234 15.60 -7.07 -0.04
C VAL A 234 14.12 -7.42 0.14
N GLY A 235 13.86 -8.55 0.78
CA GLY A 235 12.53 -8.95 1.21
C GLY A 235 11.98 -8.06 2.32
N GLY A 236 10.93 -8.53 3.00
CA GLY A 236 10.35 -7.85 4.16
C GLY A 236 8.86 -7.58 4.06
N LEU A 237 8.24 -7.72 2.89
CA LEU A 237 6.78 -7.75 2.81
C LEU A 237 6.27 -9.08 3.36
N GLN A 238 5.30 -9.02 4.26
CA GLN A 238 4.64 -10.18 4.84
C GLN A 238 3.13 -10.07 4.67
N VAL A 239 2.46 -11.17 4.38
CA VAL A 239 1.01 -11.29 4.28
C VAL A 239 0.49 -12.20 5.39
N GLN A 240 -0.67 -11.86 5.97
CA GLN A 240 -1.31 -12.66 7.00
C GLN A 240 -2.34 -13.61 6.40
N ARG A 241 -2.25 -14.89 6.77
CA ARG A 241 -3.26 -15.90 6.46
C ARG A 241 -3.44 -16.80 7.68
N ASP A 242 -4.68 -17.03 8.08
CA ASP A 242 -5.04 -17.89 9.21
C ASP A 242 -4.29 -17.55 10.52
N GLY A 243 -4.13 -16.24 10.78
CA GLY A 243 -3.43 -15.71 11.96
C GLY A 243 -1.89 -15.82 11.92
N LYS A 244 -1.33 -16.36 10.84
CA LYS A 244 0.13 -16.50 10.65
C LYS A 244 0.63 -15.51 9.61
N TRP A 245 1.91 -15.14 9.73
CA TRP A 245 2.59 -14.27 8.80
C TRP A 245 3.48 -15.06 7.83
N TYR A 246 3.36 -14.77 6.55
CA TYR A 246 4.11 -15.41 5.48
C TYR A 246 4.93 -14.37 4.72
N ASN A 247 6.21 -14.64 4.50
CA ASN A 247 7.03 -13.78 3.66
C ASN A 247 6.56 -13.83 2.21
N VAL A 248 6.30 -12.68 1.62
CA VAL A 248 6.07 -12.59 0.17
C VAL A 248 7.42 -12.75 -0.53
N PRO A 249 7.57 -13.75 -1.41
CA PRO A 249 8.85 -14.00 -2.05
C PRO A 249 9.24 -12.85 -2.98
N VAL A 250 10.50 -12.47 -2.94
CA VAL A 250 11.09 -11.54 -3.90
C VAL A 250 11.47 -12.33 -5.16
N LYS A 251 10.92 -11.93 -6.31
CA LYS A 251 11.29 -12.47 -7.60
C LYS A 251 11.70 -11.32 -8.52
N PRO A 252 12.85 -11.39 -9.19
CA PRO A 252 13.27 -10.35 -10.12
C PRO A 252 12.19 -10.07 -11.17
N HIS A 253 12.06 -8.79 -11.54
CA HIS A 253 11.12 -8.34 -12.57
C HIS A 253 9.65 -8.69 -12.31
N THR A 254 9.24 -8.78 -11.05
CA THR A 254 7.84 -9.01 -10.69
C THR A 254 7.24 -7.85 -9.91
N LEU A 255 5.92 -7.68 -10.06
CA LEU A 255 5.08 -6.89 -9.17
C LEU A 255 4.37 -7.82 -8.19
N VAL A 256 4.13 -7.34 -6.98
CA VAL A 256 3.12 -7.89 -6.10
C VAL A 256 1.82 -7.15 -6.36
N ILE A 257 0.75 -7.86 -6.62
CA ILE A 257 -0.56 -7.26 -6.87
C ILE A 257 -1.53 -7.81 -5.84
N ASN A 258 -2.17 -6.92 -5.08
CA ASN A 258 -3.15 -7.30 -4.07
C ASN A 258 -4.49 -6.58 -4.27
N LEU A 259 -5.55 -7.28 -3.90
CA LEU A 259 -6.86 -6.65 -3.75
C LEU A 259 -6.87 -5.69 -2.57
N ALA A 260 -7.77 -4.74 -2.62
CA ALA A 260 -7.97 -3.78 -1.57
C ALA A 260 -9.42 -3.79 -1.05
N ASP A 261 -9.68 -3.07 0.03
CA ASP A 261 -10.92 -3.18 0.80
C ASP A 261 -12.18 -2.82 -0.02
N CYS A 262 -12.10 -1.83 -0.93
CA CYS A 262 -13.22 -1.52 -1.82
C CYS A 262 -13.56 -2.69 -2.73
N MET A 263 -12.57 -3.39 -3.27
CA MET A 263 -12.80 -4.58 -4.08
C MET A 263 -13.41 -5.70 -3.23
N GLU A 264 -12.98 -5.90 -1.98
CA GLU A 264 -13.58 -6.88 -1.08
C GLU A 264 -15.07 -6.58 -0.83
N ILE A 265 -15.42 -5.30 -0.60
CA ILE A 265 -16.83 -4.88 -0.46
C ILE A 265 -17.61 -5.19 -1.75
N MET A 266 -17.10 -4.73 -2.90
CA MET A 266 -17.79 -4.85 -4.18
C MET A 266 -17.99 -6.30 -4.65
N ASN A 267 -17.06 -7.20 -4.30
CA ASN A 267 -17.21 -8.63 -4.59
C ASN A 267 -17.93 -9.41 -3.46
N ASN A 268 -18.53 -8.72 -2.50
CA ASN A 268 -19.23 -9.32 -1.35
C ASN A 268 -18.36 -10.27 -0.51
N GLY A 269 -17.03 -10.04 -0.46
CA GLY A 269 -16.08 -10.84 0.29
C GLY A 269 -15.80 -12.24 -0.27
N ILE A 270 -16.08 -12.47 -1.55
CA ILE A 270 -15.67 -13.70 -2.27
C ILE A 270 -14.15 -13.75 -2.38
N PHE A 271 -13.54 -12.63 -2.74
CA PHE A 271 -12.10 -12.39 -2.68
C PHE A 271 -11.80 -11.34 -1.61
N ARG A 272 -10.83 -11.58 -0.75
CA ARG A 272 -10.55 -10.74 0.40
C ARG A 272 -9.35 -9.83 0.16
N SER A 273 -9.39 -8.66 0.75
CA SER A 273 -8.24 -7.76 0.88
C SER A 273 -7.28 -8.33 1.93
N PRO A 274 -6.03 -8.66 1.57
CA PRO A 274 -5.10 -9.29 2.49
C PRO A 274 -4.55 -8.29 3.51
N VAL A 275 -4.46 -8.72 4.77
CA VAL A 275 -3.69 -7.99 5.77
C VAL A 275 -2.21 -8.22 5.51
N HIS A 276 -1.43 -7.16 5.43
CA HIS A 276 0.00 -7.24 5.17
C HIS A 276 0.78 -6.23 6.02
N ARG A 277 2.08 -6.46 6.16
CA ARG A 277 3.01 -5.61 6.92
C ARG A 277 4.39 -5.61 6.28
N VAL A 278 5.25 -4.69 6.70
CA VAL A 278 6.66 -4.67 6.30
C VAL A 278 7.55 -4.78 7.54
N VAL A 279 8.46 -5.75 7.52
CA VAL A 279 9.53 -5.86 8.52
C VAL A 279 10.77 -5.12 8.07
N THR A 280 11.56 -4.62 9.02
CA THR A 280 12.81 -3.92 8.76
C THR A 280 13.96 -4.92 8.57
N ASN A 281 15.11 -4.44 8.06
CA ASN A 281 16.34 -5.18 7.91
C ASN A 281 17.45 -4.50 8.73
N ILE A 282 18.40 -5.29 9.29
CA ILE A 282 19.47 -4.74 10.11
C ILE A 282 20.57 -4.07 9.28
N GLU A 283 20.81 -4.55 8.06
CA GLU A 283 21.97 -4.15 7.24
C GLU A 283 21.59 -3.38 5.99
N LYS A 284 20.44 -3.70 5.40
CA LYS A 284 20.07 -3.22 4.07
C LYS A 284 18.87 -2.28 4.11
N GLU A 285 18.97 -1.20 3.35
CA GLU A 285 17.81 -0.39 2.99
C GLU A 285 16.87 -1.16 2.07
N ARG A 286 15.59 -0.87 2.14
CA ARG A 286 14.57 -1.42 1.24
C ARG A 286 13.77 -0.30 0.62
N LEU A 287 13.45 -0.43 -0.66
CA LEU A 287 12.58 0.47 -1.40
C LEU A 287 11.36 -0.29 -1.94
N SER A 288 10.23 0.39 -2.02
CA SER A 288 9.08 -0.09 -2.77
C SER A 288 8.29 1.07 -3.36
N LEU A 289 7.57 0.81 -4.44
CA LEU A 289 6.62 1.73 -5.06
C LEU A 289 5.27 1.05 -5.18
N ALA A 290 4.30 1.53 -4.39
CA ALA A 290 2.90 1.11 -4.49
C ALA A 290 2.13 2.11 -5.35
N VAL A 291 1.35 1.61 -6.31
CA VAL A 291 0.33 2.41 -7.00
C VAL A 291 -1.03 1.91 -6.56
N PHE A 292 -1.73 2.77 -5.85
CA PHE A 292 -3.09 2.52 -5.36
C PHE A 292 -4.10 3.05 -6.37
N TYR A 293 -5.03 2.21 -6.78
CA TYR A 293 -6.15 2.60 -7.62
C TYR A 293 -7.45 2.55 -6.84
N GLY A 294 -8.08 3.70 -6.68
CA GLY A 294 -9.38 3.87 -6.03
C GLY A 294 -10.51 4.09 -7.03
N VAL A 295 -11.57 4.67 -6.53
CA VAL A 295 -12.75 5.09 -7.29
C VAL A 295 -13.01 6.59 -7.08
N ASP A 296 -14.06 7.13 -7.68
CA ASP A 296 -14.54 8.48 -7.43
C ASP A 296 -15.01 8.64 -5.97
N GLY A 297 -14.70 9.77 -5.35
CA GLY A 297 -15.10 10.08 -3.97
C GLY A 297 -16.59 10.01 -3.70
N GLU A 298 -17.42 10.37 -4.68
CA GLU A 298 -18.88 10.33 -4.58
C GLU A 298 -19.48 8.96 -4.90
N MET A 299 -18.66 7.98 -5.33
CA MET A 299 -19.15 6.64 -5.62
C MET A 299 -19.61 5.94 -4.35
N VAL A 300 -20.79 5.32 -4.41
CA VAL A 300 -21.28 4.43 -3.35
C VAL A 300 -20.67 3.05 -3.51
N LEU A 301 -19.90 2.62 -2.51
CA LEU A 301 -19.38 1.28 -2.39
C LEU A 301 -20.49 0.36 -1.85
N GLU A 302 -20.77 -0.69 -2.58
CA GLU A 302 -21.74 -1.72 -2.22
C GLU A 302 -21.41 -3.04 -2.92
N PRO A 303 -21.84 -4.18 -2.39
CA PRO A 303 -21.74 -5.45 -3.10
C PRO A 303 -22.41 -5.39 -4.47
N ALA A 304 -21.75 -5.94 -5.50
CA ALA A 304 -22.30 -5.97 -6.85
C ALA A 304 -23.64 -6.74 -6.87
N PRO A 305 -24.73 -6.14 -7.38
CA PRO A 305 -26.06 -6.77 -7.37
C PRO A 305 -26.09 -8.16 -7.99
N GLY A 306 -25.31 -8.40 -9.06
CA GLY A 306 -25.20 -9.70 -9.71
C GLY A 306 -24.59 -10.82 -8.84
N LEU A 307 -24.00 -10.46 -7.69
CA LEU A 307 -23.44 -11.44 -6.74
C LEU A 307 -24.39 -11.75 -5.58
N LEU A 308 -25.56 -11.10 -5.54
CA LEU A 308 -26.51 -11.21 -4.44
C LEU A 308 -27.71 -12.06 -4.84
N ASP A 309 -28.11 -12.94 -3.96
CA ASP A 309 -29.36 -13.71 -4.04
C ASP A 309 -29.83 -14.10 -2.62
N ASP A 310 -30.93 -14.85 -2.50
CA ASP A 310 -31.48 -15.28 -1.20
C ASP A 310 -30.49 -16.13 -0.38
N LYS A 311 -29.52 -16.78 -1.03
CA LYS A 311 -28.50 -17.62 -0.38
C LYS A 311 -27.20 -16.83 -0.13
N ARG A 312 -27.03 -15.72 -0.82
CA ARG A 312 -25.86 -14.84 -0.73
C ARG A 312 -26.29 -13.40 -0.45
N PRO A 313 -26.77 -13.09 0.75
CA PRO A 313 -27.16 -11.73 1.13
C PRO A 313 -25.92 -10.81 1.16
N PRO A 314 -26.12 -9.48 1.14
CA PRO A 314 -25.04 -8.53 1.28
C PRO A 314 -24.33 -8.72 2.64
N ARG A 315 -23.00 -8.74 2.59
CA ARG A 315 -22.13 -8.89 3.78
C ARG A 315 -21.56 -7.58 4.28
N TYR A 316 -21.75 -6.51 3.51
CA TYR A 316 -21.23 -5.18 3.82
C TYR A 316 -22.31 -4.12 3.65
N ARG A 317 -22.30 -3.14 4.54
CA ARG A 317 -23.13 -1.93 4.42
C ARG A 317 -22.64 -1.05 3.29
N LYS A 318 -23.56 -0.31 2.67
CA LYS A 318 -23.24 0.70 1.68
C LYS A 318 -22.58 1.91 2.35
N ILE A 319 -21.60 2.50 1.67
CA ILE A 319 -20.89 3.70 2.13
C ILE A 319 -20.37 4.50 0.94
N GLU A 320 -20.36 5.81 1.00
CA GLU A 320 -19.67 6.65 0.00
C GLU A 320 -18.15 6.48 0.14
N PHE A 321 -17.43 6.45 -0.98
CA PHE A 321 -15.98 6.20 -0.95
C PHE A 321 -15.22 7.27 -0.15
N LYS A 322 -15.64 8.54 -0.22
CA LYS A 322 -15.01 9.60 0.59
C LYS A 322 -15.12 9.33 2.10
N ASP A 323 -16.27 8.85 2.58
CA ASP A 323 -16.48 8.52 3.98
C ASP A 323 -15.70 7.25 4.37
N PHE A 324 -15.63 6.29 3.43
CA PHE A 324 -14.77 5.11 3.60
C PHE A 324 -13.30 5.50 3.78
N VAL A 325 -12.78 6.42 2.97
CA VAL A 325 -11.39 6.89 3.07
C VAL A 325 -11.11 7.58 4.40
N LEU A 326 -12.04 8.39 4.91
CA LEU A 326 -11.92 9.01 6.24
C LEU A 326 -11.82 7.95 7.35
N GLY A 327 -12.73 6.97 7.33
CA GLY A 327 -12.70 5.85 8.26
C GLY A 327 -11.43 5.00 8.15
N LEU A 328 -10.98 4.73 6.92
CA LEU A 328 -9.73 4.01 6.65
C LEU A 328 -8.53 4.67 7.32
N PHE A 329 -8.33 5.97 7.12
CA PHE A 329 -7.21 6.69 7.72
C PHE A 329 -7.27 6.74 9.25
N GLU A 330 -8.47 6.88 9.82
CA GLU A 330 -8.65 6.86 11.27
C GLU A 330 -8.26 5.50 11.85
N HIS A 331 -8.78 4.41 11.28
CA HIS A 331 -8.50 3.06 11.72
C HIS A 331 -7.05 2.62 11.46
N PHE A 332 -6.47 3.04 10.32
CA PHE A 332 -5.05 2.79 10.03
C PHE A 332 -4.13 3.38 11.12
N ARG A 333 -4.41 4.60 11.59
CA ARG A 333 -3.64 5.22 12.68
C ARG A 333 -3.74 4.42 13.99
N GLN A 334 -4.92 3.84 14.24
CA GLN A 334 -5.17 3.00 15.42
C GLN A 334 -4.66 1.56 15.28
N GLY A 335 -4.15 1.17 14.10
CA GLY A 335 -3.73 -0.21 13.82
C GLY A 335 -4.89 -1.19 13.67
N THR A 336 -6.08 -0.70 13.33
CA THR A 336 -7.30 -1.49 13.10
C THR A 336 -7.75 -1.37 11.64
N ARG A 337 -8.74 -2.15 11.20
CA ARG A 337 -9.27 -2.14 9.84
C ARG A 337 -10.68 -1.59 9.82
N PHE A 338 -10.90 -0.52 9.05
CA PHE A 338 -12.22 0.11 8.93
C PHE A 338 -13.26 -0.82 8.29
N ILE A 339 -12.88 -1.62 7.31
CA ILE A 339 -13.77 -2.56 6.62
C ILE A 339 -14.50 -3.51 7.59
N GLU A 340 -13.88 -3.85 8.73
CA GLU A 340 -14.52 -4.72 9.74
C GLU A 340 -15.78 -4.08 10.35
N THR A 341 -15.83 -2.75 10.42
CA THR A 341 -17.00 -2.00 10.93
C THR A 341 -18.16 -1.98 9.94
N LEU A 342 -17.91 -2.29 8.67
CA LEU A 342 -18.92 -2.29 7.61
C LEU A 342 -19.58 -3.66 7.43
N LYS A 343 -19.10 -4.70 8.07
CA LYS A 343 -19.69 -6.04 8.01
C LYS A 343 -21.08 -6.07 8.67
N ILE A 344 -22.01 -6.84 8.05
CA ILE A 344 -23.38 -7.04 8.52
C ILE A 344 -23.49 -8.41 9.17
#